data_dee8e3ff765ea12ca517c1cbdb49d19c
#
_entry.id   dee8e3ff765ea12ca517c1cbdb49d19c
#
_cell.length_a   1.000
_cell.length_b   1.000
_cell.length_c   1.000
_cell.angle_alpha   90.00
_cell.angle_beta   90.00
_cell.angle_gamma   90.00
#
_symmetry.space_group_name_H-M   'P 1'
#
loop_
_entity.id
_entity.type
_entity.pdbx_description
1 polymer ?
#
loop_
_entity_poly.entity_id
_entity_poly.type
_entity_poly.pdbx_seq_one_letter_code
_entity_poly.pdbx_strand_id
1 'polypeptide(L)'
;TDLKFRVVLSPRSSKKIYEKGIESIPSESVCYPAKLSHGHIESLIEKGIKYIFYPSVAYERKENVTQGNHYNCPVVTSYPEVIRNNVDNLETNEIIFRNPFMDLSNRKTMFTNLKDEFKSFGISDKELKAAIEHAYEELQQCRLDIQGEGEKVLAYLKENNMTGVVLSGRPYHVDPEINHGLADLITGEGMAVLTEDSVAHLGTVERPLIILDQWMYHSRLYAAANYVKTVDNLD
;
A
#
# COMPACT_ATOMS: atom_id res chain seq x y z
N THR A 1 -16.71 -6.92 -7.93
CA THR A 1 -16.28 -7.69 -6.74
C THR A 1 -17.14 -8.93 -6.55
N ASP A 2 -16.65 -9.93 -5.84
CA ASP A 2 -17.38 -11.18 -5.51
C ASP A 2 -18.67 -10.89 -4.75
N LEU A 3 -18.64 -9.90 -3.88
CA LEU A 3 -19.79 -9.45 -3.10
C LEU A 3 -20.68 -8.46 -3.88
N LYS A 4 -20.52 -8.34 -5.20
CA LYS A 4 -21.30 -7.52 -6.13
C LYS A 4 -21.30 -6.00 -5.85
N PHE A 5 -20.36 -5.50 -5.07
CA PHE A 5 -20.18 -4.06 -4.93
C PHE A 5 -19.55 -3.45 -6.18
N ARG A 6 -20.07 -2.30 -6.59
CA ARG A 6 -19.39 -1.43 -7.55
C ARG A 6 -18.35 -0.59 -6.78
N VAL A 7 -17.08 -0.83 -7.05
CA VAL A 7 -15.99 -0.10 -6.43
C VAL A 7 -15.63 1.12 -7.27
N VAL A 8 -15.46 2.25 -6.61
CA VAL A 8 -14.98 3.50 -7.20
C VAL A 8 -13.71 3.89 -6.47
N LEU A 9 -12.62 4.07 -7.19
CA LEU A 9 -11.35 4.54 -6.63
C LEU A 9 -11.25 6.06 -6.75
N SER A 10 -10.48 6.65 -5.83
CA SER A 10 -10.04 8.04 -5.97
C SER A 10 -9.13 8.20 -7.21
N PRO A 11 -8.95 9.41 -7.74
CA PRO A 11 -8.03 9.64 -8.86
C PRO A 11 -6.58 9.36 -8.46
N ARG A 12 -5.67 9.36 -9.44
CA ARG A 12 -4.23 9.35 -9.17
C ARG A 12 -3.84 10.58 -8.34
N SER A 13 -2.87 10.41 -7.46
CA SER A 13 -2.32 11.50 -6.65
C SER A 13 -1.74 12.61 -7.52
N SER A 14 -1.94 13.83 -7.08
CA SER A 14 -1.44 15.05 -7.71
C SER A 14 -1.51 16.21 -6.72
N LYS A 15 -0.80 17.29 -7.00
CA LYS A 15 -0.91 18.53 -6.23
C LYS A 15 -2.36 19.00 -6.12
N LYS A 16 -3.17 18.85 -7.17
CA LYS A 16 -4.59 19.20 -7.16
C LYS A 16 -5.41 18.35 -6.18
N ILE A 17 -5.05 17.08 -6.00
CA ILE A 17 -5.67 16.21 -4.98
C ILE A 17 -5.26 16.68 -3.59
N TYR A 18 -3.97 17.00 -3.35
CA TYR A 18 -3.52 17.56 -2.09
C TYR A 18 -4.28 18.84 -1.71
N GLU A 19 -4.41 19.77 -2.65
CA GLU A 19 -5.11 21.06 -2.44
C GLU A 19 -6.56 20.88 -1.99
N LYS A 20 -7.26 19.84 -2.42
CA LYS A 20 -8.64 19.53 -2.00
C LYS A 20 -8.77 19.20 -0.51
N GLY A 21 -7.74 18.62 0.07
CA GLY A 21 -7.76 18.16 1.46
C GLY A 21 -7.14 19.13 2.46
N ILE A 22 -6.57 20.26 2.04
CA ILE A 22 -5.76 21.14 2.88
C ILE A 22 -6.49 21.56 4.16
N GLU A 23 -7.76 21.96 4.05
CA GLU A 23 -8.55 22.51 5.16
C GLU A 23 -8.79 21.49 6.29
N SER A 24 -8.72 20.20 5.99
CA SER A 24 -8.95 19.12 6.96
C SER A 24 -7.68 18.50 7.53
N ILE A 25 -6.49 18.97 7.13
CA ILE A 25 -5.21 18.46 7.62
C ILE A 25 -4.94 19.02 9.03
N PRO A 26 -4.91 18.17 10.08
CA PRO A 26 -4.82 18.65 11.46
C PRO A 26 -3.41 19.07 11.88
N SER A 27 -2.37 18.75 11.11
CA SER A 27 -0.98 19.03 11.46
C SER A 27 -0.10 19.24 10.25
N GLU A 28 0.66 20.33 10.26
CA GLU A 28 1.66 20.60 9.21
C GLU A 28 2.84 19.63 9.24
N SER A 29 3.15 19.06 10.40
CA SER A 29 4.30 18.17 10.58
C SER A 29 4.05 16.72 10.17
N VAL A 30 2.80 16.34 9.84
CA VAL A 30 2.49 14.98 9.37
C VAL A 30 3.07 14.75 7.98
N CYS A 31 3.43 13.50 7.68
CA CYS A 31 4.02 13.13 6.39
C CYS A 31 3.08 13.42 5.21
N TYR A 32 3.66 13.73 4.05
CA TYR A 32 2.91 14.13 2.85
C TYR A 32 1.87 13.09 2.39
N PRO A 33 2.15 11.76 2.44
CA PRO A 33 1.12 10.75 2.15
C PRO A 33 -0.13 10.86 3.04
N ALA A 34 0.04 11.19 4.33
CA ALA A 34 -1.08 11.43 5.23
C ALA A 34 -1.91 12.63 4.79
N LYS A 35 -1.25 13.71 4.35
CA LYS A 35 -1.93 14.90 3.82
C LYS A 35 -2.70 14.60 2.55
N LEU A 36 -2.11 13.85 1.61
CA LEU A 36 -2.77 13.43 0.37
C LEU A 36 -4.03 12.62 0.61
N SER A 37 -4.07 11.79 1.65
CA SER A 37 -5.23 10.95 1.95
C SER A 37 -6.50 11.75 2.19
N HIS A 38 -6.41 12.96 2.78
CA HIS A 38 -7.54 13.87 2.95
C HIS A 38 -8.12 14.30 1.60
N GLY A 39 -7.29 14.72 0.67
CA GLY A 39 -7.72 15.12 -0.67
C GLY A 39 -8.33 13.97 -1.49
N HIS A 40 -7.85 12.74 -1.30
CA HIS A 40 -8.45 11.57 -1.91
C HIS A 40 -9.88 11.32 -1.42
N ILE A 41 -10.14 11.51 -0.12
CA ILE A 41 -11.49 11.38 0.44
C ILE A 41 -12.39 12.50 -0.08
N GLU A 42 -11.96 13.75 -0.05
CA GLU A 42 -12.72 14.86 -0.62
C GLU A 42 -13.07 14.62 -2.10
N SER A 43 -12.14 14.07 -2.87
CA SER A 43 -12.39 13.74 -4.27
C SER A 43 -13.46 12.66 -4.48
N LEU A 44 -13.62 11.72 -3.55
CA LEU A 44 -14.69 10.72 -3.57
C LEU A 44 -16.03 11.35 -3.18
N ILE A 45 -16.05 12.24 -2.21
CA ILE A 45 -17.24 13.00 -1.79
C ILE A 45 -17.77 13.84 -2.95
N GLU A 46 -16.89 14.59 -3.63
CA GLU A 46 -17.24 15.39 -4.82
C GLU A 46 -17.82 14.54 -5.97
N LYS A 47 -17.39 13.28 -6.10
CA LYS A 47 -17.98 12.33 -7.06
C LYS A 47 -19.36 11.80 -6.65
N GLY A 48 -19.89 12.24 -5.50
CA GLY A 48 -21.18 11.80 -4.98
C GLY A 48 -21.16 10.40 -4.36
N ILE A 49 -20.00 9.87 -3.97
CA ILE A 49 -19.89 8.58 -3.29
C ILE A 49 -20.46 8.73 -1.87
N LYS A 50 -21.43 7.91 -1.52
CA LYS A 50 -22.10 7.95 -0.21
C LYS A 50 -21.61 6.88 0.78
N TYR A 51 -20.88 5.88 0.32
CA TYR A 51 -20.31 4.83 1.16
C TYR A 51 -18.81 4.74 0.89
N ILE A 52 -18.00 5.06 1.89
CA ILE A 52 -16.55 5.00 1.82
C ILE A 52 -16.07 3.95 2.81
N PHE A 53 -15.34 2.96 2.32
CA PHE A 53 -14.68 1.93 3.12
C PHE A 53 -13.18 2.18 3.12
N TYR A 54 -12.65 2.59 4.27
CA TYR A 54 -11.23 2.89 4.44
C TYR A 54 -10.71 2.26 5.73
N PRO A 55 -10.30 0.99 5.72
CA PRO A 55 -9.91 0.27 6.93
C PRO A 55 -8.59 0.77 7.53
N SER A 56 -8.49 0.68 8.86
CA SER A 56 -7.25 0.88 9.64
C SER A 56 -6.49 -0.44 9.69
N VAL A 57 -5.46 -0.60 8.86
CA VAL A 57 -4.67 -1.83 8.81
C VAL A 57 -3.47 -1.72 9.75
N ALA A 58 -3.54 -2.38 10.92
CA ALA A 58 -2.49 -2.36 11.92
C ALA A 58 -1.40 -3.42 11.65
N TYR A 59 -1.81 -4.59 11.19
CA TYR A 59 -0.92 -5.73 10.93
C TYR A 59 -1.00 -6.18 9.48
N GLU A 60 0.17 -6.26 8.87
CA GLU A 60 0.37 -6.82 7.54
C GLU A 60 0.74 -8.31 7.62
N ARG A 61 0.70 -9.01 6.50
CA ARG A 61 1.26 -10.36 6.40
C ARG A 61 2.80 -10.28 6.48
N LYS A 62 3.41 -11.20 7.24
CA LYS A 62 4.87 -11.33 7.23
C LYS A 62 5.37 -11.68 5.82
N GLU A 63 6.39 -11.00 5.37
CA GLU A 63 7.08 -11.32 4.11
C GLU A 63 7.87 -12.62 4.23
N ASN A 64 8.46 -12.85 5.41
CA ASN A 64 9.23 -14.04 5.71
C ASN A 64 8.90 -14.54 7.12
N VAL A 65 8.93 -15.85 7.33
CA VAL A 65 8.66 -16.49 8.63
C VAL A 65 9.64 -16.07 9.73
N THR A 66 10.86 -15.66 9.36
CA THR A 66 11.89 -15.18 10.29
C THR A 66 11.76 -13.70 10.65
N GLN A 67 10.83 -12.97 10.02
CA GLN A 67 10.59 -11.56 10.31
C GLN A 67 10.10 -11.37 11.75
N GLY A 68 10.72 -10.43 12.48
CA GLY A 68 10.41 -10.18 13.90
C GLY A 68 9.00 -9.60 14.06
N ASN A 69 8.70 -8.53 13.35
CA ASN A 69 7.41 -7.84 13.41
C ASN A 69 6.84 -7.58 12.00
N HIS A 70 5.56 -7.25 11.95
CA HIS A 70 4.84 -6.99 10.71
C HIS A 70 3.79 -5.88 10.87
N TYR A 71 4.07 -4.92 11.74
CA TYR A 71 3.23 -3.74 11.92
C TYR A 71 3.26 -2.84 10.69
N ASN A 72 2.16 -2.15 10.47
CA ASN A 72 2.15 -1.00 9.60
C ASN A 72 2.68 0.24 10.33
N CYS A 73 3.03 1.29 9.60
CA CYS A 73 3.40 2.58 10.21
C CYS A 73 2.20 3.11 11.03
N PRO A 74 2.38 3.56 12.29
CA PRO A 74 1.29 4.07 13.11
C PRO A 74 0.51 5.20 12.46
N VAL A 75 1.19 6.08 11.72
CA VAL A 75 0.54 7.18 10.98
C VAL A 75 -0.35 6.62 9.88
N VAL A 76 0.11 5.61 9.12
CA VAL A 76 -0.70 4.95 8.07
C VAL A 76 -1.92 4.26 8.68
N THR A 77 -1.74 3.54 9.79
CA THR A 77 -2.84 2.88 10.51
C THR A 77 -3.88 3.89 10.99
N SER A 78 -3.47 5.09 11.37
CA SER A 78 -4.35 6.13 11.89
C SER A 78 -5.01 7.02 10.83
N TYR A 79 -4.63 6.92 9.54
CA TYR A 79 -5.22 7.75 8.49
C TYR A 79 -6.75 7.77 8.51
N PRO A 80 -7.45 6.62 8.58
CA PRO A 80 -8.91 6.61 8.54
C PRO A 80 -9.53 7.30 9.76
N GLU A 81 -8.95 7.14 10.95
CA GLU A 81 -9.41 7.80 12.18
C GLU A 81 -9.20 9.32 12.14
N VAL A 82 -8.03 9.75 11.65
CA VAL A 82 -7.73 11.18 11.49
C VAL A 82 -8.70 11.81 10.50
N ILE A 83 -8.94 11.18 9.35
CA ILE A 83 -9.89 11.63 8.34
C ILE A 83 -11.31 11.73 8.93
N ARG A 84 -11.77 10.68 9.59
CA ARG A 84 -13.11 10.63 10.20
C ARG A 84 -13.37 11.81 11.14
N ASN A 85 -12.35 12.26 11.86
CA ASN A 85 -12.47 13.30 12.88
C ASN A 85 -12.12 14.71 12.38
N ASN A 86 -11.67 14.88 11.14
CA ASN A 86 -11.22 16.17 10.64
C ASN A 86 -11.81 16.57 9.28
N VAL A 87 -12.49 15.67 8.58
CA VAL A 87 -13.15 15.96 7.30
C VAL A 87 -14.63 16.24 7.53
N ASP A 88 -14.99 17.51 7.73
CA ASP A 88 -16.37 17.95 8.03
C ASP A 88 -17.36 17.55 6.92
N ASN A 89 -16.89 17.46 5.69
CA ASN A 89 -17.69 17.04 4.54
C ASN A 89 -18.23 15.60 4.64
N LEU A 90 -17.69 14.76 5.52
CA LEU A 90 -18.26 13.43 5.81
C LEU A 90 -19.65 13.56 6.46
N GLU A 91 -19.79 14.46 7.44
CA GLU A 91 -21.08 14.72 8.11
C GLU A 91 -22.01 15.55 7.22
N THR A 92 -21.51 16.66 6.68
CA THR A 92 -22.28 17.61 5.85
C THR A 92 -22.94 16.93 4.65
N ASN A 93 -22.27 15.92 4.06
CA ASN A 93 -22.77 15.18 2.90
C ASN A 93 -23.41 13.84 3.28
N GLU A 94 -23.62 13.54 4.55
CA GLU A 94 -24.22 12.30 5.05
C GLU A 94 -23.48 11.06 4.50
N ILE A 95 -22.16 11.07 4.56
CA ILE A 95 -21.31 9.96 4.08
C ILE A 95 -21.26 8.85 5.13
N ILE A 96 -21.54 7.63 4.73
CA ILE A 96 -21.29 6.45 5.55
C ILE A 96 -19.81 6.11 5.43
N PHE A 97 -19.01 6.57 6.39
CA PHE A 97 -17.57 6.31 6.43
C PHE A 97 -17.28 5.14 7.37
N ARG A 98 -16.72 4.06 6.82
CA ARG A 98 -16.43 2.81 7.55
C ARG A 98 -14.93 2.58 7.59
N ASN A 99 -14.38 2.53 8.80
CA ASN A 99 -12.94 2.41 9.05
C ASN A 99 -12.61 1.32 10.08
N PRO A 100 -13.05 0.06 9.85
CA PRO A 100 -12.78 -1.02 10.78
C PRO A 100 -11.29 -1.28 10.91
N PHE A 101 -10.85 -1.71 12.11
CA PHE A 101 -9.52 -2.26 12.28
C PHE A 101 -9.39 -3.60 11.59
N MET A 102 -8.31 -3.76 10.83
CA MET A 102 -8.02 -4.96 10.05
C MET A 102 -6.65 -5.53 10.42
N ASP A 103 -6.60 -6.85 10.48
CA ASP A 103 -5.37 -7.62 10.63
C ASP A 103 -5.24 -8.57 9.44
N LEU A 104 -4.36 -8.21 8.49
CA LEU A 104 -4.13 -9.00 7.27
C LEU A 104 -3.36 -10.31 7.55
N SER A 105 -2.79 -10.46 8.74
CA SER A 105 -2.10 -11.69 9.13
C SER A 105 -3.06 -12.77 9.68
N ASN A 106 -4.28 -12.36 10.10
CA ASN A 106 -5.23 -13.24 10.77
C ASN A 106 -6.60 -13.26 10.07
N ARG A 107 -6.81 -14.29 9.23
CA ARG A 107 -8.06 -14.47 8.47
C ARG A 107 -9.32 -14.58 9.34
N LYS A 108 -9.21 -15.16 10.54
CA LYS A 108 -10.34 -15.29 11.45
C LYS A 108 -10.77 -13.93 12.01
N THR A 109 -9.81 -13.13 12.45
CA THR A 109 -10.06 -11.76 12.93
C THR A 109 -10.63 -10.91 11.80
N MET A 110 -10.05 -11.00 10.60
CA MET A 110 -10.56 -10.31 9.42
C MET A 110 -12.01 -10.68 9.11
N PHE A 111 -12.33 -11.98 9.08
CA PHE A 111 -13.71 -12.42 8.86
C PHE A 111 -14.66 -11.84 9.91
N THR A 112 -14.29 -11.87 11.19
CA THR A 112 -15.14 -11.36 12.27
C THR A 112 -15.44 -9.87 12.10
N ASN A 113 -14.40 -9.07 11.83
CA ASN A 113 -14.55 -7.63 11.66
C ASN A 113 -15.37 -7.28 10.41
N LEU A 114 -15.10 -7.93 9.29
CA LEU A 114 -15.84 -7.69 8.05
C LEU A 114 -17.28 -8.18 8.11
N LYS A 115 -17.55 -9.25 8.85
CA LYS A 115 -18.94 -9.72 9.07
C LYS A 115 -19.80 -8.67 9.72
N ASP A 116 -19.29 -8.00 10.74
CA ASP A 116 -20.01 -6.92 11.43
C ASP A 116 -20.21 -5.70 10.52
N GLU A 117 -19.17 -5.36 9.73
CA GLU A 117 -19.22 -4.25 8.78
C GLU A 117 -20.24 -4.46 7.65
N PHE A 118 -20.34 -5.68 7.12
CA PHE A 118 -21.20 -5.99 5.98
C PHE A 118 -22.54 -6.63 6.33
N LYS A 119 -22.86 -6.72 7.62
CA LYS A 119 -24.11 -7.31 8.11
C LYS A 119 -25.37 -6.69 7.48
N SER A 120 -25.39 -5.38 7.30
CA SER A 120 -26.53 -4.65 6.74
C SER A 120 -26.79 -4.94 5.25
N PHE A 121 -25.82 -5.52 4.54
CA PHE A 121 -25.94 -5.84 3.10
C PHE A 121 -26.51 -7.24 2.83
N GLY A 122 -26.82 -8.02 3.88
CA GLY A 122 -27.40 -9.36 3.72
C GLY A 122 -26.44 -10.41 3.17
N ILE A 123 -25.12 -10.16 3.28
CA ILE A 123 -24.07 -11.07 2.82
C ILE A 123 -23.98 -12.25 3.79
N SER A 124 -24.06 -13.46 3.27
CA SER A 124 -23.92 -14.67 4.08
C SER A 124 -22.48 -14.93 4.52
N ASP A 125 -22.30 -15.62 5.64
CA ASP A 125 -20.98 -16.01 6.14
C ASP A 125 -20.16 -16.81 5.10
N LYS A 126 -20.85 -17.60 4.28
CA LYS A 126 -20.21 -18.41 3.21
C LYS A 126 -19.67 -17.52 2.10
N GLU A 127 -20.46 -16.55 1.63
CA GLU A 127 -20.04 -15.60 0.59
C GLU A 127 -18.87 -14.73 1.09
N LEU A 128 -18.96 -14.22 2.32
CA LEU A 128 -17.91 -13.41 2.90
C LEU A 128 -16.59 -14.18 3.05
N LYS A 129 -16.63 -15.43 3.52
CA LYS A 129 -15.44 -16.28 3.62
C LYS A 129 -14.82 -16.54 2.26
N ALA A 130 -15.62 -16.86 1.25
CA ALA A 130 -15.13 -17.07 -0.11
C ALA A 130 -14.46 -15.79 -0.67
N ALA A 131 -15.09 -14.62 -0.49
CA ALA A 131 -14.53 -13.35 -0.94
C ALA A 131 -13.21 -13.00 -0.23
N ILE A 132 -13.08 -13.32 1.05
CA ILE A 132 -11.81 -13.12 1.79
C ILE A 132 -10.71 -14.03 1.21
N GLU A 133 -11.00 -15.31 0.97
CA GLU A 133 -9.99 -16.22 0.38
C GLU A 133 -9.56 -15.74 -1.01
N HIS A 134 -10.49 -15.39 -1.89
CA HIS A 134 -10.16 -14.83 -3.21
C HIS A 134 -9.34 -13.54 -3.10
N ALA A 135 -9.65 -12.66 -2.14
CA ALA A 135 -8.87 -11.44 -1.93
C ALA A 135 -7.40 -11.74 -1.53
N TYR A 136 -7.17 -12.79 -0.74
CA TYR A 136 -5.81 -13.24 -0.42
C TYR A 136 -5.10 -13.87 -1.62
N GLU A 137 -5.82 -14.61 -2.45
CA GLU A 137 -5.29 -15.20 -3.70
C GLU A 137 -4.89 -14.08 -4.68
N GLU A 138 -5.76 -13.09 -4.89
CA GLU A 138 -5.47 -11.92 -5.72
C GLU A 138 -4.29 -11.09 -5.22
N LEU A 139 -4.21 -10.88 -3.90
CA LEU A 139 -3.06 -10.21 -3.31
C LEU A 139 -1.75 -10.97 -3.56
N GLN A 140 -1.80 -12.30 -3.47
CA GLN A 140 -0.64 -13.14 -3.76
C GLN A 140 -0.29 -13.11 -5.25
N GLN A 141 -1.29 -13.16 -6.13
CA GLN A 141 -1.07 -13.09 -7.58
C GLN A 141 -0.45 -11.74 -7.98
N CYS A 142 -0.97 -10.64 -7.45
CA CYS A 142 -0.40 -9.31 -7.68
C CYS A 142 1.09 -9.23 -7.28
N ARG A 143 1.47 -9.84 -6.16
CA ARG A 143 2.88 -9.92 -5.75
C ARG A 143 3.73 -10.72 -6.75
N LEU A 144 3.23 -11.87 -7.18
CA LEU A 144 3.93 -12.70 -8.17
C LEU A 144 4.09 -11.98 -9.51
N ASP A 145 3.08 -11.23 -9.93
CA ASP A 145 3.13 -10.44 -11.16
C ASP A 145 4.20 -9.35 -11.08
N ILE A 146 4.28 -8.61 -9.96
CA ILE A 146 5.31 -7.60 -9.72
C ILE A 146 6.72 -8.24 -9.72
N GLN A 147 6.89 -9.37 -9.05
CA GLN A 147 8.15 -10.12 -9.01
C GLN A 147 8.53 -10.61 -10.41
N GLY A 148 7.58 -11.19 -11.15
CA GLY A 148 7.80 -11.65 -12.51
C GLY A 148 8.20 -10.53 -13.49
N GLU A 149 7.61 -9.34 -13.36
CA GLU A 149 8.05 -8.17 -14.13
C GLU A 149 9.46 -7.73 -13.72
N GLY A 150 9.79 -7.73 -12.42
CA GLY A 150 11.14 -7.46 -11.95
C GLY A 150 12.18 -8.41 -12.55
N GLU A 151 11.91 -9.72 -12.56
CA GLU A 151 12.80 -10.73 -13.14
C GLU A 151 12.98 -10.54 -14.66
N LYS A 152 11.94 -10.16 -15.38
CA LYS A 152 12.04 -9.83 -16.82
C LYS A 152 12.95 -8.63 -17.06
N VAL A 153 12.81 -7.57 -16.25
CA VAL A 153 13.68 -6.38 -16.34
C VAL A 153 15.13 -6.75 -16.02
N LEU A 154 15.37 -7.54 -14.97
CA LEU A 154 16.73 -8.01 -14.64
C LEU A 154 17.37 -8.80 -15.78
N ALA A 155 16.62 -9.70 -16.41
CA ALA A 155 17.10 -10.44 -17.60
C ALA A 155 17.44 -9.49 -18.75
N TYR A 156 16.57 -8.53 -19.05
CA TYR A 156 16.78 -7.52 -20.08
C TYR A 156 18.03 -6.67 -19.83
N LEU A 157 18.25 -6.22 -18.58
CA LEU A 157 19.44 -5.45 -18.21
C LEU A 157 20.72 -6.25 -18.46
N LYS A 158 20.72 -7.51 -18.08
CA LYS A 158 21.87 -8.41 -18.27
C LYS A 158 22.15 -8.65 -19.76
N GLU A 159 21.14 -8.94 -20.56
CA GLU A 159 21.28 -9.20 -22.00
C GLU A 159 21.79 -7.96 -22.78
N ASN A 160 21.40 -6.77 -22.36
CA ASN A 160 21.72 -5.53 -23.03
C ASN A 160 22.90 -4.76 -22.39
N ASN A 161 23.54 -5.32 -21.37
CA ASN A 161 24.62 -4.68 -20.60
C ASN A 161 24.22 -3.28 -20.11
N MET A 162 23.01 -3.16 -19.56
CA MET A 162 22.45 -1.92 -19.04
C MET A 162 22.46 -1.93 -17.51
N THR A 163 22.45 -0.75 -16.91
CA THR A 163 22.34 -0.56 -15.45
C THR A 163 20.87 -0.35 -15.05
N GLY A 164 20.49 -0.88 -13.89
CA GLY A 164 19.23 -0.63 -13.25
C GLY A 164 19.39 -0.02 -11.86
N VAL A 165 18.39 0.72 -11.43
CA VAL A 165 18.31 1.31 -10.09
C VAL A 165 17.11 0.73 -9.35
N VAL A 166 17.31 0.22 -8.14
CA VAL A 166 16.24 -0.26 -7.26
C VAL A 166 15.82 0.87 -6.33
N LEU A 167 14.64 1.44 -6.59
CA LEU A 167 14.03 2.40 -5.68
C LEU A 167 13.55 1.68 -4.42
N SER A 168 14.26 1.90 -3.32
CA SER A 168 14.01 1.26 -2.04
C SER A 168 13.39 2.26 -1.06
N GLY A 169 12.12 2.13 -0.78
CA GLY A 169 11.38 3.05 0.08
C GLY A 169 10.09 2.44 0.60
N ARG A 170 9.28 3.27 1.25
CA ARG A 170 7.93 2.86 1.70
C ARG A 170 7.02 2.71 0.50
N PRO A 171 5.94 1.89 0.55
CA PRO A 171 5.09 1.60 -0.62
C PRO A 171 4.59 2.83 -1.37
N TYR A 172 4.35 3.94 -0.70
CA TYR A 172 3.88 5.18 -1.32
C TYR A 172 4.95 5.97 -2.08
N HIS A 173 6.24 5.60 -2.01
CA HIS A 173 7.29 6.32 -2.75
C HIS A 173 7.21 6.13 -4.27
N VAL A 174 6.43 5.15 -4.74
CA VAL A 174 6.10 4.98 -6.17
C VAL A 174 4.87 5.77 -6.60
N ASP A 175 4.20 6.47 -5.66
CA ASP A 175 3.08 7.35 -5.97
C ASP A 175 3.54 8.52 -6.85
N PRO A 176 2.81 8.87 -7.93
CA PRO A 176 3.26 9.86 -8.92
C PRO A 176 3.45 11.26 -8.36
N GLU A 177 2.72 11.64 -7.30
CA GLU A 177 2.89 12.94 -6.65
C GLU A 177 4.07 12.92 -5.66
N ILE A 178 4.23 11.82 -4.91
CA ILE A 178 5.28 11.69 -3.90
C ILE A 178 6.64 11.44 -4.55
N ASN A 179 6.68 10.71 -5.65
CA ASN A 179 7.90 10.38 -6.38
C ASN A 179 8.57 11.60 -7.05
N HIS A 180 7.81 12.65 -7.32
CA HIS A 180 8.30 13.87 -7.98
C HIS A 180 9.02 13.64 -9.32
N GLY A 181 8.67 12.59 -10.06
CA GLY A 181 9.28 12.27 -11.35
C GLY A 181 10.69 11.64 -11.24
N LEU A 182 11.08 11.12 -10.08
CA LEU A 182 12.38 10.49 -9.88
C LEU A 182 12.58 9.29 -10.82
N ALA A 183 11.56 8.47 -11.01
CA ALA A 183 11.63 7.35 -11.94
C ALA A 183 11.84 7.80 -13.40
N ASP A 184 11.16 8.87 -13.83
CA ASP A 184 11.31 9.44 -15.17
C ASP A 184 12.71 10.03 -15.37
N LEU A 185 13.28 10.67 -14.33
CA LEU A 185 14.64 11.19 -14.37
C LEU A 185 15.66 10.05 -14.57
N ILE A 186 15.56 8.98 -13.79
CA ILE A 186 16.48 7.82 -13.87
C ILE A 186 16.36 7.15 -15.25
N THR A 187 15.14 6.95 -15.75
CA THR A 187 14.95 6.35 -17.07
C THR A 187 15.42 7.28 -18.20
N GLY A 188 15.32 8.59 -18.02
CA GLY A 188 15.86 9.59 -18.93
C GLY A 188 17.40 9.52 -19.08
N GLU A 189 18.10 9.05 -18.05
CA GLU A 189 19.54 8.78 -18.09
C GLU A 189 19.90 7.40 -18.69
N GLY A 190 18.92 6.67 -19.22
CA GLY A 190 19.13 5.37 -19.88
C GLY A 190 19.24 4.19 -18.93
N MET A 191 18.87 4.35 -17.67
CA MET A 191 18.82 3.27 -16.67
C MET A 191 17.41 2.74 -16.51
N ALA A 192 17.26 1.46 -16.13
CA ALA A 192 15.95 0.94 -15.73
C ALA A 192 15.66 1.23 -14.26
N VAL A 193 14.38 1.33 -13.92
CA VAL A 193 13.92 1.50 -12.55
C VAL A 193 13.15 0.27 -12.12
N LEU A 194 13.55 -0.30 -10.99
CA LEU A 194 12.85 -1.37 -10.28
C LEU A 194 12.38 -0.86 -8.91
N THR A 195 11.43 -1.55 -8.31
CA THR A 195 10.99 -1.29 -6.94
C THR A 195 11.48 -2.40 -6.00
N GLU A 196 11.56 -2.12 -4.70
CA GLU A 196 12.03 -3.10 -3.72
C GLU A 196 11.21 -4.39 -3.72
N ASP A 197 9.90 -4.31 -3.94
CA ASP A 197 9.00 -5.47 -3.94
C ASP A 197 9.11 -6.33 -5.21
N SER A 198 9.69 -5.76 -6.28
CA SER A 198 9.96 -6.50 -7.51
C SER A 198 11.21 -7.38 -7.44
N VAL A 199 12.13 -7.13 -6.48
CA VAL A 199 13.42 -7.83 -6.38
C VAL A 199 13.71 -8.43 -4.99
N ALA A 200 12.98 -8.04 -3.94
CA ALA A 200 13.25 -8.46 -2.57
C ALA A 200 13.18 -9.98 -2.36
N HIS A 201 12.38 -10.69 -3.16
CA HIS A 201 12.28 -12.17 -3.09
C HIS A 201 13.57 -12.88 -3.51
N LEU A 202 14.47 -12.20 -4.24
CA LEU A 202 15.77 -12.71 -4.67
C LEU A 202 16.87 -12.49 -3.61
N GLY A 203 16.60 -11.64 -2.62
CA GLY A 203 17.53 -11.32 -1.55
C GLY A 203 17.26 -12.09 -0.27
N THR A 204 18.26 -12.16 0.59
CA THR A 204 18.17 -12.79 1.91
C THR A 204 18.47 -11.76 3.01
N VAL A 205 17.87 -11.94 4.17
CA VAL A 205 18.13 -11.10 5.35
C VAL A 205 18.68 -11.99 6.45
N GLU A 206 19.94 -11.76 6.81
CA GLU A 206 20.55 -12.45 7.94
C GLU A 206 19.95 -11.93 9.26
N ARG A 207 19.62 -12.83 10.16
CA ARG A 207 19.01 -12.51 11.46
C ARG A 207 19.79 -13.15 12.60
N PRO A 208 19.83 -12.54 13.82
CA PRO A 208 19.07 -11.34 14.20
C PRO A 208 19.61 -10.05 13.60
N LEU A 209 18.72 -9.11 13.29
CA LEU A 209 19.12 -7.77 12.87
C LEU A 209 19.59 -6.93 14.08
N ILE A 210 20.64 -6.17 13.89
CA ILE A 210 21.16 -5.21 14.89
C ILE A 210 20.30 -3.94 14.92
N ILE A 211 19.56 -3.69 13.83
CA ILE A 211 18.71 -2.52 13.61
C ILE A 211 17.22 -2.88 13.71
N LEU A 212 16.37 -1.86 13.71
CA LEU A 212 14.91 -2.03 13.78
C LEU A 212 14.37 -2.89 12.65
N ASP A 213 13.59 -3.91 13.02
CA ASP A 213 12.79 -4.75 12.13
C ASP A 213 11.33 -4.71 12.61
N GLN A 214 10.81 -3.50 12.79
CA GLN A 214 9.52 -3.28 13.43
C GLN A 214 8.37 -3.34 12.44
N TRP A 215 8.54 -2.76 11.25
CA TRP A 215 7.48 -2.65 10.26
C TRP A 215 7.65 -3.66 9.14
N MET A 216 6.54 -4.13 8.59
CA MET A 216 6.51 -5.19 7.59
C MET A 216 7.45 -4.92 6.40
N TYR A 217 7.40 -3.72 5.83
CA TYR A 217 8.17 -3.38 4.65
C TYR A 217 9.69 -3.25 4.89
N HIS A 218 10.16 -3.12 6.13
CA HIS A 218 11.61 -3.11 6.42
C HIS A 218 12.28 -4.40 5.94
N SER A 219 11.61 -5.54 6.13
CA SER A 219 12.14 -6.83 5.67
C SER A 219 12.37 -6.85 4.16
N ARG A 220 11.45 -6.25 3.37
CA ARG A 220 11.65 -6.11 1.91
C ARG A 220 12.80 -5.18 1.57
N LEU A 221 12.89 -4.02 2.23
CA LEU A 221 13.97 -3.07 2.00
C LEU A 221 15.34 -3.71 2.23
N TYR A 222 15.51 -4.43 3.34
CA TYR A 222 16.76 -5.12 3.65
C TYR A 222 17.07 -6.24 2.66
N ALA A 223 16.07 -7.01 2.24
CA ALA A 223 16.24 -8.07 1.26
C ALA A 223 16.62 -7.50 -0.12
N ALA A 224 15.94 -6.45 -0.57
CA ALA A 224 16.27 -5.76 -1.83
C ALA A 224 17.69 -5.20 -1.81
N ALA A 225 18.07 -4.46 -0.74
CA ALA A 225 19.41 -3.92 -0.59
C ALA A 225 20.50 -5.01 -0.56
N ASN A 226 20.21 -6.15 0.08
CA ASN A 226 21.15 -7.26 0.10
C ASN A 226 21.28 -7.94 -1.28
N TYR A 227 20.18 -8.01 -2.04
CA TYR A 227 20.22 -8.54 -3.42
C TYR A 227 21.04 -7.63 -4.34
N VAL A 228 20.82 -6.32 -4.32
CA VAL A 228 21.55 -5.34 -5.14
C VAL A 228 23.07 -5.48 -4.97
N LYS A 229 23.55 -5.71 -3.75
CA LYS A 229 24.99 -5.95 -3.48
C LYS A 229 25.58 -7.16 -4.20
N THR A 230 24.76 -8.08 -4.69
CA THR A 230 25.22 -9.32 -5.37
C THR A 230 25.16 -9.23 -6.89
N VAL A 231 24.75 -8.09 -7.45
CA VAL A 231 24.51 -7.92 -8.88
C VAL A 231 25.24 -6.67 -9.37
N ASP A 232 26.21 -6.86 -10.27
CA ASP A 232 27.14 -5.80 -10.71
C ASP A 232 26.48 -4.65 -11.48
N ASN A 233 25.30 -4.87 -12.07
CA ASN A 233 24.60 -3.87 -12.88
C ASN A 233 23.32 -3.32 -12.22
N LEU A 234 23.27 -3.37 -10.88
CA LEU A 234 22.19 -2.77 -10.06
C LEU A 234 22.78 -1.84 -9.00
N ASP A 235 22.13 -0.68 -8.81
CA ASP A 235 22.39 0.31 -7.78
C ASP A 235 21.15 0.58 -6.91
#